data_d3af88cae7af087c0449a8b941556891
#
_entry.id   d3af88cae7af087c0449a8b941556891
#
_cell.length_a   1.000
_cell.length_b   1.000
_cell.length_c   1.000
_cell.angle_alpha   90.00
_cell.angle_beta   90.00
_cell.angle_gamma   90.00
#
_symmetry.space_group_name_H-M   'P 1'
#
loop_
_entity.id
_entity.type
_entity.pdbx_description
1 polymer ?
#
loop_
_entity_poly.entity_id
_entity_poly.type
_entity_poly.pdbx_seq_one_letter_code
_entity_poly.pdbx_strand_id
1 'polypeptide(L)'
;PALALASHRGDGAAPPASSSVLALPDPPAWQRLHDAASAWQAPYAGAPALFAATYARRNGDGAQVGLQLHWYARQARDAELLTHQALPYGARWMPLAQRVQHVAVASGTVSVREAVLARGGERLLVWRVYRQGGVVTARPVLVKLLLAQAKLLGTRQDGADIIVFAAYDELAPPPRARLQAFLRAALPVIEQRLQELPHGP
;
A
#
# COMPACT_ATOMS: atom_id res chain seq x y z
N PRO A 1 47.11 -27.76 9.65
CA PRO A 1 46.07 -27.45 8.67
C PRO A 1 44.96 -26.67 9.34
N ALA A 2 44.91 -25.36 9.03
CA ALA A 2 43.91 -24.44 9.54
C ALA A 2 42.75 -24.38 8.55
N LEU A 3 41.56 -24.77 8.99
CA LEU A 3 40.32 -24.54 8.27
C LEU A 3 39.92 -23.07 8.40
N ALA A 4 39.92 -22.34 7.30
CA ALA A 4 39.36 -21.02 7.22
C ALA A 4 37.84 -21.11 7.08
N LEU A 5 37.11 -20.65 8.09
CA LEU A 5 35.68 -20.42 8.03
C LEU A 5 35.42 -19.17 7.16
N ALA A 6 34.91 -19.39 5.96
CA ALA A 6 34.42 -18.33 5.09
C ALA A 6 33.11 -17.79 5.66
N SER A 7 33.16 -16.57 6.19
CA SER A 7 31.99 -15.80 6.60
C SER A 7 31.19 -15.42 5.36
N HIS A 8 30.03 -16.03 5.14
CA HIS A 8 29.04 -15.54 4.20
C HIS A 8 28.46 -14.25 4.74
N ARG A 9 28.98 -13.13 4.21
CA ARG A 9 28.28 -11.83 4.30
C ARG A 9 27.05 -11.95 3.43
N GLY A 10 25.89 -11.96 4.06
CA GLY A 10 24.63 -11.80 3.38
C GLY A 10 24.59 -10.44 2.67
N ASP A 11 24.56 -10.48 1.35
CA ASP A 11 24.27 -9.33 0.50
C ASP A 11 22.88 -8.82 0.85
N GLY A 12 22.83 -7.81 1.73
CA GLY A 12 21.66 -6.97 1.90
C GLY A 12 21.50 -6.17 0.62
N ALA A 13 20.64 -6.62 -0.28
CA ALA A 13 20.24 -5.85 -1.45
C ALA A 13 19.70 -4.51 -0.96
N ALA A 14 20.42 -3.42 -1.24
CA ALA A 14 19.96 -2.06 -0.99
C ALA A 14 18.61 -1.86 -1.72
N PRO A 15 17.62 -1.21 -1.10
CA PRO A 15 16.37 -0.92 -1.77
C PRO A 15 16.66 -0.06 -3.01
N PRO A 16 16.00 -0.32 -4.14
CA PRO A 16 16.24 0.45 -5.35
C PRO A 16 15.92 1.92 -5.09
N ALA A 17 16.89 2.79 -5.40
CA ALA A 17 16.78 4.23 -5.30
C ALA A 17 15.79 4.74 -6.36
N SER A 18 14.51 4.92 -6.00
CA SER A 18 13.47 5.40 -6.93
C SER A 18 12.34 6.17 -6.24
N SER A 19 12.60 6.76 -5.07
CA SER A 19 11.55 7.47 -4.31
C SER A 19 11.15 8.85 -4.85
N SER A 20 11.87 9.42 -5.83
CA SER A 20 11.59 10.77 -6.34
C SER A 20 10.40 10.82 -7.33
N VAL A 21 10.06 9.73 -7.98
CA VAL A 21 9.00 9.69 -9.01
C VAL A 21 7.59 9.72 -8.40
N LEU A 22 7.45 9.22 -7.18
CA LEU A 22 6.16 9.10 -6.48
C LEU A 22 5.97 10.14 -5.37
N ALA A 23 6.54 11.33 -5.46
CA ALA A 23 6.21 12.39 -4.52
C ALA A 23 4.71 12.70 -4.58
N LEU A 24 4.02 12.50 -3.45
CA LEU A 24 2.60 12.82 -3.29
C LEU A 24 2.46 14.12 -2.50
N PRO A 25 1.58 15.03 -2.90
CA PRO A 25 1.14 16.12 -2.04
C PRO A 25 0.45 15.58 -0.78
N ASP A 26 0.46 16.37 0.29
CA ASP A 26 -0.30 16.01 1.49
C ASP A 26 -1.80 16.05 1.20
N PRO A 27 -2.56 15.03 1.61
CA PRO A 27 -4.01 15.03 1.47
C PRO A 27 -4.63 16.20 2.28
N PRO A 28 -5.76 16.79 1.84
CA PRO A 28 -6.44 17.84 2.58
C PRO A 28 -6.70 17.47 4.04
N ALA A 29 -6.42 18.39 4.96
CA ALA A 29 -6.53 18.23 6.42
C ALA A 29 -5.55 17.21 7.06
N TRP A 30 -4.60 16.67 6.30
CA TRP A 30 -3.57 15.77 6.79
C TRP A 30 -2.18 16.39 6.58
N GLN A 31 -1.22 16.00 7.40
CA GLN A 31 0.18 16.40 7.29
C GLN A 31 1.08 15.17 7.41
N ARG A 32 2.12 15.14 6.59
CA ARG A 32 3.14 14.10 6.68
C ARG A 32 4.00 14.30 7.91
N LEU A 33 4.28 13.21 8.59
CA LEU A 33 5.21 13.17 9.70
C LEU A 33 6.57 12.66 9.18
N HIS A 34 7.60 13.51 9.22
CA HIS A 34 8.91 13.19 8.62
C HIS A 34 9.71 12.21 9.49
N ASP A 35 9.57 12.30 10.81
CA ASP A 35 10.35 11.51 11.77
C ASP A 35 9.57 10.34 12.39
N ALA A 36 8.34 10.08 11.92
CA ALA A 36 7.56 8.98 12.44
C ALA A 36 7.99 7.66 11.81
N ALA A 37 8.50 6.75 12.64
CA ALA A 37 8.70 5.38 12.22
C ALA A 37 7.35 4.77 11.81
N SER A 38 7.30 4.13 10.64
CA SER A 38 6.11 3.41 10.22
C SER A 38 5.86 2.23 11.17
N ALA A 39 4.65 2.14 11.71
CA ALA A 39 4.25 1.03 12.58
C ALA A 39 4.37 -0.33 11.87
N TRP A 40 4.30 -0.32 10.53
CA TRP A 40 4.34 -1.52 9.71
C TRP A 40 4.72 -1.17 8.26
N GLN A 41 5.37 -2.12 7.60
CA GLN A 41 5.64 -2.06 6.18
C GLN A 41 5.20 -3.38 5.54
N ALA A 42 4.39 -3.29 4.49
CA ALA A 42 4.03 -4.47 3.72
C ALA A 42 5.28 -5.09 3.10
N PRO A 43 5.48 -6.41 3.21
CA PRO A 43 6.60 -7.08 2.59
C PRO A 43 6.35 -7.14 1.08
N TYR A 44 7.00 -6.27 0.32
CA TYR A 44 6.95 -6.27 -1.13
C TYR A 44 8.32 -6.57 -1.72
N ALA A 45 8.39 -7.57 -2.58
CA ALA A 45 9.54 -7.79 -3.44
C ALA A 45 9.20 -7.28 -4.87
N GLY A 46 10.05 -6.42 -5.43
CA GLY A 46 10.00 -6.10 -6.86
C GLY A 46 9.03 -5.01 -7.32
N ALA A 47 8.48 -4.18 -6.42
CA ALA A 47 7.75 -2.99 -6.86
C ALA A 47 8.71 -1.97 -7.48
N PRO A 48 8.51 -1.53 -8.74
CA PRO A 48 9.43 -0.61 -9.41
C PRO A 48 9.41 0.80 -8.83
N ALA A 49 8.33 1.20 -8.14
CA ALA A 49 8.27 2.46 -7.42
C ALA A 49 7.43 2.32 -6.14
N LEU A 50 7.99 2.75 -5.02
CA LEU A 50 7.38 2.71 -3.71
C LEU A 50 7.30 4.12 -3.12
N PHE A 51 6.13 4.48 -2.62
CA PHE A 51 5.94 5.60 -1.72
C PHE A 51 5.44 5.10 -0.37
N ALA A 52 6.05 5.53 0.71
CA ALA A 52 5.62 5.23 2.06
C ALA A 52 5.71 6.49 2.93
N ALA A 53 4.65 6.78 3.67
CA ALA A 53 4.61 7.89 4.59
C ALA A 53 3.63 7.65 5.73
N THR A 54 3.88 8.32 6.86
CA THR A 54 2.96 8.38 8.00
C THR A 54 2.35 9.77 8.05
N TYR A 55 1.07 9.84 8.32
CA TYR A 55 0.29 11.08 8.38
C TYR A 55 -0.42 11.22 9.71
N ALA A 56 -0.59 12.45 10.15
CA ALA A 56 -1.51 12.81 11.22
C ALA A 56 -2.50 13.87 10.71
N ARG A 57 -3.66 13.94 11.33
CA ARG A 57 -4.64 14.98 11.02
C ARG A 57 -4.14 16.32 11.53
N ARG A 58 -4.19 17.38 10.70
CA ARG A 58 -3.93 18.75 11.16
C ARG A 58 -4.95 19.11 12.23
N ASN A 59 -4.51 19.65 13.32
CA ASN A 59 -5.37 20.00 14.47
C ASN A 59 -6.15 18.80 15.04
N GLY A 60 -5.62 17.59 14.94
CA GLY A 60 -6.20 16.36 15.49
C GLY A 60 -5.54 15.89 16.77
N ASP A 61 -5.92 14.69 17.19
CA ASP A 61 -5.42 13.99 18.40
C ASP A 61 -4.01 13.40 18.27
N GLY A 62 -3.28 13.70 17.18
CA GLY A 62 -1.98 13.13 16.88
C GLY A 62 -2.02 11.67 16.39
N ALA A 63 -3.20 11.11 16.28
CA ALA A 63 -3.37 9.73 15.85
C ALA A 63 -2.93 9.53 14.39
N GLN A 64 -2.11 8.51 14.17
CA GLN A 64 -1.38 8.30 12.92
C GLN A 64 -2.11 7.36 11.95
N VAL A 65 -1.86 7.59 10.66
CA VAL A 65 -2.24 6.71 9.55
C VAL A 65 -1.03 6.52 8.65
N GLY A 66 -0.67 5.27 8.39
CA GLY A 66 0.34 4.93 7.39
C GLY A 66 -0.28 4.79 6.01
N LEU A 67 0.43 5.26 4.99
CA LEU A 67 0.13 5.06 3.58
C LEU A 67 1.34 4.38 2.91
N GLN A 68 1.07 3.31 2.18
CA GLN A 68 2.03 2.72 1.24
C GLN A 68 1.38 2.64 -0.13
N LEU A 69 2.11 3.05 -1.15
CA LEU A 69 1.70 3.03 -2.54
C LEU A 69 2.78 2.32 -3.35
N HIS A 70 2.42 1.20 -3.96
CA HIS A 70 3.27 0.47 -4.89
C HIS A 70 2.74 0.70 -6.29
N TRP A 71 3.53 1.33 -7.15
CA TRP A 71 3.11 1.65 -8.50
C TRP A 71 3.93 0.87 -9.53
N TYR A 72 3.22 0.40 -10.53
CA TYR A 72 3.73 -0.36 -11.65
C TYR A 72 3.37 0.38 -12.94
N ALA A 73 4.34 1.02 -13.60
CA ALA A 73 4.14 1.69 -14.89
C ALA A 73 3.72 0.71 -15.98
N ARG A 74 4.27 -0.51 -15.91
CA ARG A 74 3.96 -1.64 -16.77
C ARG A 74 4.03 -2.93 -15.97
N GLN A 75 3.10 -3.83 -16.19
CA GLN A 75 3.08 -5.11 -15.49
C GLN A 75 3.64 -6.22 -16.41
N ALA A 76 4.76 -6.81 -15.98
CA ALA A 76 5.41 -7.97 -16.58
C ALA A 76 5.28 -9.17 -15.63
N ARG A 77 5.66 -10.39 -16.12
CA ARG A 77 5.52 -11.65 -15.34
C ARG A 77 6.15 -11.60 -13.95
N ASP A 78 7.27 -10.88 -13.79
CA ASP A 78 8.01 -10.80 -12.53
C ASP A 78 7.71 -9.52 -11.72
N ALA A 79 6.89 -8.61 -12.25
CA ALA A 79 6.51 -7.34 -11.65
C ALA A 79 5.00 -7.10 -11.81
N GLU A 80 4.20 -8.03 -11.31
CA GLU A 80 2.73 -7.93 -11.32
C GLU A 80 2.20 -7.39 -9.99
N LEU A 81 1.17 -6.55 -10.08
CA LEU A 81 0.45 -6.00 -8.94
C LEU A 81 -0.06 -7.09 -7.97
N LEU A 82 -0.36 -8.27 -8.49
CA LEU A 82 -0.90 -9.42 -7.78
C LEU A 82 0.10 -10.60 -7.73
N THR A 83 1.35 -10.34 -7.46
CA THR A 83 2.34 -11.40 -7.22
C THR A 83 1.94 -12.22 -5.98
N HIS A 84 2.02 -13.54 -6.07
CA HIS A 84 1.76 -14.44 -4.94
C HIS A 84 2.79 -14.17 -3.83
N GLN A 85 2.35 -13.50 -2.78
CA GLN A 85 3.13 -13.34 -1.56
C GLN A 85 2.74 -14.44 -0.58
N ALA A 86 3.69 -15.27 -0.21
CA ALA A 86 3.48 -16.33 0.78
C ALA A 86 3.04 -15.76 2.15
N LEU A 87 3.47 -14.53 2.46
CA LEU A 87 3.14 -13.84 3.72
C LEU A 87 2.78 -12.37 3.44
N PRO A 88 1.54 -12.05 3.05
CA PRO A 88 1.15 -10.71 2.62
C PRO A 88 1.26 -9.64 3.73
N TYR A 89 1.42 -10.04 4.99
CA TYR A 89 1.55 -9.13 6.13
C TYR A 89 2.90 -9.22 6.84
N GLY A 90 3.81 -10.06 6.34
CA GLY A 90 5.10 -10.35 6.98
C GLY A 90 5.01 -11.39 8.10
N ALA A 91 6.14 -12.03 8.42
CA ALA A 91 6.19 -13.14 9.36
C ALA A 91 5.83 -12.78 10.81
N ARG A 92 5.86 -11.49 11.15
CA ARG A 92 5.64 -11.01 12.54
C ARG A 92 4.19 -10.65 12.85
N TRP A 93 3.32 -10.54 11.82
CA TRP A 93 1.94 -10.15 11.98
C TRP A 93 1.00 -11.29 11.63
N MET A 94 0.11 -11.62 12.56
CA MET A 94 -0.88 -12.68 12.39
C MET A 94 -2.22 -12.06 11.99
N PRO A 95 -2.83 -12.48 10.87
CA PRO A 95 -4.17 -12.03 10.52
C PRO A 95 -5.21 -12.66 11.47
N LEU A 96 -5.97 -11.84 12.17
CA LEU A 96 -7.08 -12.26 13.04
C LEU A 96 -8.41 -12.29 12.26
N ALA A 97 -8.62 -11.32 11.38
CA ALA A 97 -9.84 -11.23 10.59
C ALA A 97 -9.53 -10.59 9.23
N GLN A 98 -10.26 -11.03 8.21
CA GLN A 98 -10.20 -10.45 6.87
C GLN A 98 -11.62 -10.37 6.29
N ARG A 99 -11.94 -9.26 5.65
CA ARG A 99 -13.22 -9.07 4.97
C ARG A 99 -13.14 -8.00 3.88
N VAL A 100 -14.16 -7.93 3.04
CA VAL A 100 -14.36 -6.81 2.14
C VAL A 100 -15.33 -5.83 2.80
N GLN A 101 -14.96 -4.56 2.80
CA GLN A 101 -15.76 -3.44 3.28
C GLN A 101 -16.09 -2.51 2.14
N HIS A 102 -17.24 -1.84 2.23
CA HIS A 102 -17.63 -0.74 1.35
C HIS A 102 -17.44 0.58 2.09
N VAL A 103 -16.65 1.47 1.53
CA VAL A 103 -16.22 2.71 2.17
C VAL A 103 -16.63 3.88 1.30
N ALA A 104 -17.33 4.85 1.86
CA ALA A 104 -17.67 6.09 1.17
C ALA A 104 -16.43 6.98 1.04
N VAL A 105 -16.09 7.35 -0.19
CA VAL A 105 -15.01 8.28 -0.57
C VAL A 105 -15.59 9.46 -1.36
N ALA A 106 -14.75 10.41 -1.76
CA ALA A 106 -15.23 11.59 -2.49
C ALA A 106 -15.88 11.25 -3.84
N SER A 107 -15.37 10.22 -4.53
CA SER A 107 -15.85 9.76 -5.85
C SER A 107 -17.00 8.73 -5.77
N GLY A 108 -17.55 8.44 -4.58
CA GLY A 108 -18.60 7.43 -4.41
C GLY A 108 -18.27 6.38 -3.37
N THR A 109 -18.56 5.11 -3.66
CA THR A 109 -18.27 4.00 -2.75
C THR A 109 -17.19 3.10 -3.34
N VAL A 110 -16.15 2.84 -2.56
CA VAL A 110 -15.03 1.96 -2.93
C VAL A 110 -15.03 0.72 -2.05
N SER A 111 -14.80 -0.44 -2.65
CA SER A 111 -14.55 -1.67 -1.89
C SER A 111 -13.10 -1.71 -1.45
N VAL A 112 -12.86 -1.99 -0.16
CA VAL A 112 -11.53 -2.20 0.42
C VAL A 112 -11.42 -3.60 1.00
N ARG A 113 -10.24 -4.20 0.94
CA ARG A 113 -9.91 -5.41 1.70
C ARG A 113 -9.43 -4.98 3.07
N GLU A 114 -10.22 -5.25 4.09
CA GLU A 114 -9.87 -5.03 5.48
C GLU A 114 -9.18 -6.26 6.05
N ALA A 115 -8.07 -6.06 6.76
CA ALA A 115 -7.45 -7.04 7.63
C ALA A 115 -7.19 -6.45 9.01
N VAL A 116 -7.47 -7.24 10.04
CA VAL A 116 -7.04 -6.97 11.41
C VAL A 116 -5.86 -7.87 11.70
N LEU A 117 -4.73 -7.28 12.03
CA LEU A 117 -3.49 -7.99 12.31
C LEU A 117 -3.13 -7.85 13.78
N ALA A 118 -2.47 -8.87 14.32
CA ALA A 118 -1.97 -8.90 15.69
C ALA A 118 -0.47 -9.16 15.73
N ARG A 119 0.19 -8.50 16.69
CA ARG A 119 1.57 -8.76 17.07
C ARG A 119 1.73 -8.49 18.58
N GLY A 120 1.79 -9.55 19.38
CA GLY A 120 1.72 -9.36 20.84
C GLY A 120 0.42 -8.68 21.26
N GLY A 121 0.50 -7.62 22.08
CA GLY A 121 -0.64 -6.78 22.48
C GLY A 121 -1.03 -5.71 21.46
N GLU A 122 -0.27 -5.56 20.39
CA GLU A 122 -0.53 -4.56 19.35
C GLU A 122 -1.52 -5.08 18.32
N ARG A 123 -2.36 -4.18 17.83
CA ARG A 123 -3.29 -4.42 16.71
C ARG A 123 -3.04 -3.43 15.59
N LEU A 124 -3.21 -3.90 14.36
CA LEU A 124 -3.10 -3.08 13.17
C LEU A 124 -4.33 -3.30 12.30
N LEU A 125 -5.04 -2.23 11.98
CA LEU A 125 -6.08 -2.25 10.97
C LEU A 125 -5.47 -1.86 9.63
N VAL A 126 -5.61 -2.73 8.64
CA VAL A 126 -5.08 -2.53 7.28
C VAL A 126 -6.22 -2.53 6.28
N TRP A 127 -6.28 -1.52 5.42
CA TRP A 127 -7.14 -1.47 4.26
C TRP A 127 -6.28 -1.45 2.99
N ARG A 128 -6.64 -2.28 2.04
CA ARG A 128 -5.95 -2.42 0.76
C ARG A 128 -6.93 -2.29 -0.39
N VAL A 129 -6.56 -1.49 -1.37
CA VAL A 129 -7.26 -1.35 -2.64
C VAL A 129 -6.28 -1.38 -3.79
N TYR A 130 -6.73 -1.86 -4.93
CA TYR A 130 -5.97 -1.86 -6.18
C TYR A 130 -6.55 -0.82 -7.13
N ARG A 131 -5.67 -0.18 -7.89
CA ARG A 131 -6.04 0.64 -9.03
C ARG A 131 -5.48 0.00 -10.29
N GLN A 132 -6.33 -0.25 -11.29
CA GLN A 132 -5.94 -0.81 -12.58
C GLN A 132 -6.71 -0.07 -13.69
N GLY A 133 -6.00 0.58 -14.62
CA GLY A 133 -6.63 1.29 -15.73
C GLY A 133 -7.65 2.36 -15.29
N GLY A 134 -7.41 3.03 -14.14
CA GLY A 134 -8.33 4.02 -13.58
C GLY A 134 -9.45 3.45 -12.70
N VAL A 135 -9.63 2.13 -12.63
CA VAL A 135 -10.64 1.47 -11.78
C VAL A 135 -10.03 1.13 -10.42
N VAL A 136 -10.67 1.59 -9.34
CA VAL A 136 -10.29 1.28 -7.96
C VAL A 136 -11.16 0.13 -7.44
N THR A 137 -10.53 -0.94 -6.95
CA THR A 137 -11.23 -2.16 -6.55
C THR A 137 -10.48 -2.95 -5.48
N ALA A 138 -11.22 -3.70 -4.65
CA ALA A 138 -10.65 -4.68 -3.72
C ALA A 138 -10.52 -6.10 -4.34
N ARG A 139 -10.99 -6.30 -5.57
CA ARG A 139 -11.13 -7.63 -6.18
C ARG A 139 -9.93 -7.98 -7.08
N PRO A 140 -9.06 -8.93 -6.68
CA PRO A 140 -7.91 -9.33 -7.50
C PRO A 140 -8.30 -9.87 -8.88
N VAL A 141 -9.42 -10.59 -8.97
CA VAL A 141 -9.91 -11.13 -10.25
C VAL A 141 -10.24 -10.01 -11.23
N LEU A 142 -10.88 -8.93 -10.75
CA LEU A 142 -11.18 -7.77 -11.60
C LEU A 142 -9.92 -7.06 -12.07
N VAL A 143 -8.90 -6.93 -11.20
CA VAL A 143 -7.59 -6.37 -11.59
C VAL A 143 -6.97 -7.18 -12.72
N LYS A 144 -6.95 -8.52 -12.62
CA LYS A 144 -6.41 -9.40 -13.68
C LYS A 144 -7.20 -9.27 -14.98
N LEU A 145 -8.52 -9.18 -14.90
CA LEU A 145 -9.38 -9.01 -16.08
C LEU A 145 -9.09 -7.67 -16.78
N LEU A 146 -9.04 -6.58 -16.03
CA LEU A 146 -8.72 -5.24 -16.56
C LEU A 146 -7.33 -5.19 -17.19
N LEU A 147 -6.33 -5.84 -16.56
CA LEU A 147 -4.99 -5.93 -17.11
C LEU A 147 -4.96 -6.74 -18.41
N ALA A 148 -5.67 -7.88 -18.46
CA ALA A 148 -5.77 -8.70 -19.68
C ALA A 148 -6.43 -7.91 -20.81
N GLN A 149 -7.52 -7.20 -20.51
CA GLN A 149 -8.19 -6.32 -21.48
C GLN A 149 -7.24 -5.21 -21.96
N ALA A 150 -6.50 -4.55 -21.06
CA ALA A 150 -5.54 -3.52 -21.43
C ALA A 150 -4.43 -4.05 -22.34
N LYS A 151 -3.92 -5.26 -22.08
CA LYS A 151 -2.92 -5.93 -22.93
C LYS A 151 -3.47 -6.25 -24.33
N LEU A 152 -4.71 -6.71 -24.44
CA LEU A 152 -5.35 -7.03 -25.72
C LEU A 152 -5.62 -5.78 -26.57
N LEU A 153 -6.04 -4.68 -25.92
CA LEU A 153 -6.37 -3.43 -26.59
C LEU A 153 -5.18 -2.49 -26.78
N GLY A 154 -3.99 -2.86 -26.31
CA GLY A 154 -2.81 -1.98 -26.36
C GLY A 154 -2.96 -0.69 -25.54
N THR A 155 -3.83 -0.69 -24.51
CA THR A 155 -4.08 0.48 -23.66
C THR A 155 -3.18 0.48 -22.43
N ARG A 156 -3.35 1.50 -21.55
CA ARG A 156 -2.55 1.65 -20.32
C ARG A 156 -2.60 0.39 -19.44
N GLN A 157 -1.42 -0.13 -19.10
CA GLN A 157 -1.25 -1.32 -18.26
C GLN A 157 -0.79 -0.96 -16.84
N ASP A 158 -0.75 0.35 -16.51
CA ASP A 158 -0.34 0.80 -15.19
C ASP A 158 -1.30 0.33 -14.10
N GLY A 159 -0.72 0.00 -12.99
CA GLY A 159 -1.46 -0.43 -11.81
C GLY A 159 -0.83 0.07 -10.53
N ALA A 160 -1.63 0.20 -9.49
CA ALA A 160 -1.17 0.58 -8.16
C ALA A 160 -1.84 -0.26 -7.08
N ASP A 161 -1.07 -0.57 -6.04
CA ASP A 161 -1.55 -1.12 -4.78
C ASP A 161 -1.47 -0.05 -3.72
N ILE A 162 -2.60 0.32 -3.17
CA ILE A 162 -2.76 1.38 -2.18
C ILE A 162 -3.11 0.72 -0.86
N ILE A 163 -2.25 0.90 0.14
CA ILE A 163 -2.42 0.33 1.46
C ILE A 163 -2.45 1.46 2.48
N VAL A 164 -3.53 1.55 3.24
CA VAL A 164 -3.64 2.45 4.39
C VAL A 164 -3.81 1.65 5.66
N PHE A 165 -3.15 2.06 6.73
CA PHE A 165 -3.19 1.31 7.97
C PHE A 165 -3.05 2.22 9.19
N ALA A 166 -3.56 1.75 10.33
CA ALA A 166 -3.41 2.41 11.61
C ALA A 166 -3.24 1.39 12.72
N ALA A 167 -2.26 1.64 13.59
CA ALA A 167 -2.08 0.90 14.82
C ALA A 167 -3.11 1.33 15.86
N TYR A 168 -3.52 0.40 16.72
CA TYR A 168 -4.42 0.66 17.81
C TYR A 168 -4.22 -0.35 18.94
N ASP A 169 -4.70 -0.04 20.13
CA ASP A 169 -4.66 -0.91 21.28
C ASP A 169 -5.65 -2.06 21.15
N GLU A 170 -5.32 -3.24 21.66
CA GLU A 170 -6.17 -4.43 21.63
C GLU A 170 -7.56 -4.21 22.23
N LEU A 171 -7.66 -3.40 23.28
CA LEU A 171 -8.91 -3.11 23.96
C LEU A 171 -9.71 -1.98 23.30
N ALA A 172 -9.10 -1.26 22.36
CA ALA A 172 -9.77 -0.18 21.64
C ALA A 172 -10.53 -0.71 20.41
N PRO A 173 -11.60 -0.02 19.98
CA PRO A 173 -12.26 -0.35 18.73
C PRO A 173 -11.34 -0.06 17.55
N PRO A 174 -11.37 -0.89 16.47
CA PRO A 174 -10.59 -0.65 15.26
C PRO A 174 -10.87 0.74 14.67
N PRO A 175 -9.83 1.50 14.27
CA PRO A 175 -9.94 2.92 13.88
C PRO A 175 -10.47 3.10 12.42
N ARG A 176 -11.61 2.48 12.09
CA ARG A 176 -12.21 2.49 10.74
C ARG A 176 -12.58 3.89 10.28
N ALA A 177 -13.16 4.71 11.17
CA ALA A 177 -13.54 6.07 10.84
C ALA A 177 -12.32 6.93 10.46
N ARG A 178 -11.17 6.71 11.13
CA ARG A 178 -9.91 7.39 10.82
C ARG A 178 -9.39 6.99 9.45
N LEU A 179 -9.32 5.68 9.14
CA LEU A 179 -8.88 5.20 7.84
C LEU A 179 -9.83 5.67 6.73
N GLN A 180 -11.13 5.71 6.97
CA GLN A 180 -12.11 6.24 6.01
C GLN A 180 -11.89 7.73 5.73
N ALA A 181 -11.71 8.54 6.77
CA ALA A 181 -11.45 9.97 6.61
C ALA A 181 -10.15 10.23 5.84
N PHE A 182 -9.11 9.45 6.13
CA PHE A 182 -7.84 9.53 5.39
C PHE A 182 -8.00 9.11 3.94
N LEU A 183 -8.56 7.93 3.66
CA LEU A 183 -8.73 7.40 2.31
C LEU A 183 -9.59 8.35 1.46
N ARG A 184 -10.64 8.93 2.03
CA ARG A 184 -11.49 9.93 1.37
C ARG A 184 -10.71 11.16 0.90
N ALA A 185 -9.75 11.61 1.70
CA ALA A 185 -8.89 12.75 1.37
C ALA A 185 -7.73 12.37 0.44
N ALA A 186 -7.13 11.20 0.64
CA ALA A 186 -5.91 10.78 -0.04
C ALA A 186 -6.18 10.22 -1.45
N LEU A 187 -7.29 9.49 -1.65
CA LEU A 187 -7.54 8.78 -2.91
C LEU A 187 -7.59 9.72 -4.13
N PRO A 188 -8.26 10.89 -4.11
CA PRO A 188 -8.23 11.82 -5.23
C PRO A 188 -6.83 12.34 -5.55
N VAL A 189 -6.02 12.62 -4.52
CA VAL A 189 -4.62 13.08 -4.68
C VAL A 189 -3.76 12.00 -5.31
N ILE A 190 -3.93 10.75 -4.86
CA ILE A 190 -3.22 9.59 -5.42
C ILE A 190 -3.63 9.38 -6.88
N GLU A 191 -4.93 9.40 -7.19
CA GLU A 191 -5.45 9.20 -8.54
C GLU A 191 -4.93 10.27 -9.50
N GLN A 192 -4.99 11.54 -9.12
CA GLN A 192 -4.45 12.64 -9.91
C GLN A 192 -2.96 12.42 -10.19
N ARG A 193 -2.17 12.12 -9.15
CA ARG A 193 -0.74 11.91 -9.30
C ARG A 193 -0.40 10.74 -10.21
N LEU A 194 -1.12 9.62 -10.09
CA LEU A 194 -0.91 8.45 -10.95
C LEU A 194 -1.28 8.70 -12.41
N GLN A 195 -2.22 9.63 -12.69
CA GLN A 195 -2.54 10.03 -14.05
C GLN A 195 -1.44 10.89 -14.71
N GLU A 196 -0.72 11.68 -13.90
CA GLU A 196 0.37 12.55 -14.35
C GLU A 196 1.69 11.80 -14.60
N LEU A 197 1.82 10.58 -14.08
CA LEU A 197 3.06 9.82 -14.22
C LEU A 197 3.29 9.37 -15.68
N PRO A 198 4.56 9.39 -16.15
CA PRO A 198 4.89 8.93 -17.47
C PRO A 198 4.54 7.44 -17.61
N HIS A 199 3.89 7.12 -18.71
CA HIS A 199 3.59 5.74 -19.08
C HIS A 199 4.87 5.16 -19.66
N GLY A 200 5.27 3.99 -19.21
CA GLY A 200 6.38 3.29 -19.84
C GLY A 200 6.10 3.05 -21.32
N PRO A 201 7.12 3.12 -22.16
CA PRO A 201 7.02 2.80 -23.58
C PRO A 201 6.56 1.38 -23.83
#